data_3388951f9f8bbe37acce52eb189ab492
#
_entry.id   3388951f9f8bbe37acce52eb189ab492
#
_cell.length_a   1.000
_cell.length_b   1.000
_cell.length_c   1.000
_cell.angle_alpha   90.00
_cell.angle_beta   90.00
_cell.angle_gamma   90.00
#
_symmetry.space_group_name_H-M   'P 1'
#
loop_
_entity.id
_entity.type
_entity.pdbx_description
1 polymer ?
#
loop_
_entity_poly.entity_id
_entity_poly.type
_entity_poly.pdbx_seq_one_letter_code
_entity_poly.pdbx_strand_id
1 'polypeptide(L)'
;MKIAFITPVTPYKENMGGPSGHPYHLLVERPQGIEVEIYSYNANKLSLETIEGVERELRVKIHVLKQPVSFTWILRLHLTFIRFFLKYPIGYYIRLPKCTVEQIKASSPNAIWGYGQEFSGILKQFKEYKRVHTVPDCYSLHWFRRLGCRFTLTSVRDFFRCVVNYRKYYRMERDYDTSDNITAHLVGEEDARFLKEINPSINAVFLRHPHYEIPKKIKSTKFSSPKIKLLVAGRYDLYMKEKADEMVKLLANKDNMGRLQCVYMLTFLGKGWEQHVEKLNALGYEVDHIKFTPDYIKEVCRHDIQLAPITVGTGTKGKVLDALANGLLVIGTPFALENIVVENAVSCVEYHSNEELLAVLRDIPDKVEVYEQMAEKGREAIFVEHGRRHISQQLMDLFK
;
A
#
# COMPACT_ATOMS: atom_id res chain seq x y z
N MET A 1 -11.30 26.60 -2.26
CA MET A 1 -9.94 26.34 -2.80
C MET A 1 -10.05 25.30 -3.90
N LYS A 2 -9.41 25.56 -5.05
CA LYS A 2 -9.45 24.67 -6.23
C LYS A 2 -8.09 24.00 -6.42
N ILE A 3 -8.07 22.68 -6.60
CA ILE A 3 -6.87 21.85 -6.76
C ILE A 3 -6.94 21.13 -8.12
N ALA A 4 -5.89 21.20 -8.92
CA ALA A 4 -5.72 20.35 -10.08
C ALA A 4 -4.91 19.10 -9.67
N PHE A 5 -5.52 17.93 -9.72
CA PHE A 5 -4.92 16.66 -9.32
C PHE A 5 -4.48 15.86 -10.54
N ILE A 6 -3.19 15.59 -10.65
CA ILE A 6 -2.56 14.88 -11.78
C ILE A 6 -2.10 13.50 -11.31
N THR A 7 -2.61 12.44 -11.93
CA THR A 7 -2.38 11.05 -11.48
C THR A 7 -2.23 10.08 -12.65
N PRO A 8 -1.39 9.02 -12.52
CA PRO A 8 -1.32 7.96 -13.52
C PRO A 8 -2.57 7.06 -13.54
N VAL A 9 -3.24 6.94 -12.40
CA VAL A 9 -4.34 5.99 -12.17
C VAL A 9 -5.57 6.74 -11.72
N THR A 10 -6.73 6.46 -12.29
CA THR A 10 -7.98 7.10 -11.85
C THR A 10 -8.34 6.61 -10.44
N PRO A 11 -8.61 7.53 -9.48
CA PRO A 11 -9.05 7.14 -8.14
C PRO A 11 -10.31 6.26 -8.21
N TYR A 12 -10.30 5.14 -7.48
CA TYR A 12 -11.42 4.20 -7.49
C TYR A 12 -11.42 3.31 -6.23
N LYS A 13 -12.59 3.07 -5.66
CA LYS A 13 -12.74 2.37 -4.37
C LYS A 13 -12.42 0.89 -4.39
N GLU A 14 -12.69 0.21 -5.49
CA GLU A 14 -12.57 -1.25 -5.60
C GLU A 14 -11.12 -1.74 -5.73
N ASN A 15 -10.20 -0.98 -5.15
CA ASN A 15 -8.81 -1.33 -4.94
C ASN A 15 -8.10 -2.02 -6.11
N MET A 16 -8.05 -1.32 -7.24
CA MET A 16 -7.21 -1.71 -8.39
C MET A 16 -5.70 -1.46 -8.10
N GLY A 17 -5.32 -1.50 -6.82
CA GLY A 17 -3.99 -1.19 -6.30
C GLY A 17 -3.93 0.12 -5.51
N GLY A 18 -2.92 0.25 -4.63
CA GLY A 18 -2.72 1.43 -3.78
C GLY A 18 -2.84 2.80 -4.50
N PRO A 19 -2.28 2.96 -5.73
CA PRO A 19 -2.38 4.22 -6.47
C PRO A 19 -3.81 4.64 -6.84
N SER A 20 -4.77 3.73 -6.85
CA SER A 20 -6.18 4.01 -7.12
C SER A 20 -6.98 4.25 -5.83
N GLY A 21 -6.86 3.33 -4.87
CA GLY A 21 -7.61 3.38 -3.62
C GLY A 21 -7.19 4.53 -2.70
N HIS A 22 -5.90 4.73 -2.50
CA HIS A 22 -5.38 5.76 -1.59
C HIS A 22 -5.91 7.18 -1.93
N PRO A 23 -5.75 7.72 -3.14
CA PRO A 23 -6.30 9.03 -3.45
C PRO A 23 -7.83 9.06 -3.45
N TYR A 24 -8.52 7.96 -3.78
CA TYR A 24 -9.97 7.88 -3.66
C TYR A 24 -10.43 8.13 -2.21
N HIS A 25 -9.85 7.43 -1.24
CA HIS A 25 -10.23 7.54 0.16
C HIS A 25 -9.86 8.87 0.80
N LEU A 26 -8.84 9.55 0.29
CA LEU A 26 -8.51 10.92 0.67
C LEU A 26 -9.53 11.92 0.10
N LEU A 27 -9.99 11.71 -1.14
CA LEU A 27 -10.93 12.61 -1.81
C LEU A 27 -12.37 12.50 -1.28
N VAL A 28 -12.81 11.30 -0.92
CA VAL A 28 -14.19 11.08 -0.43
C VAL A 28 -14.48 11.80 0.87
N GLU A 29 -13.47 11.96 1.72
CA GLU A 29 -13.56 12.61 3.03
C GLU A 29 -12.95 14.03 3.04
N ARG A 30 -12.69 14.61 1.87
CA ARG A 30 -12.10 15.95 1.82
C ARG A 30 -13.03 17.00 2.45
N PRO A 31 -12.47 18.03 3.09
CA PRO A 31 -13.24 19.11 3.69
C PRO A 31 -14.13 19.84 2.67
N GLN A 32 -15.24 20.38 3.17
CA GLN A 32 -16.12 21.22 2.35
C GLN A 32 -15.40 22.47 1.84
N GLY A 33 -15.76 22.94 0.64
CA GLY A 33 -15.16 24.12 0.02
C GLY A 33 -13.84 23.82 -0.72
N ILE A 34 -13.42 22.56 -0.81
CA ILE A 34 -12.28 22.12 -1.64
C ILE A 34 -12.81 21.49 -2.92
N GLU A 35 -12.59 22.17 -4.04
CA GLU A 35 -12.88 21.67 -5.37
C GLU A 35 -11.65 20.97 -5.94
N VAL A 36 -11.85 19.81 -6.57
CA VAL A 36 -10.77 19.06 -7.19
C VAL A 36 -11.14 18.72 -8.62
N GLU A 37 -10.27 19.08 -9.56
CA GLU A 37 -10.32 18.60 -10.95
C GLU A 37 -9.21 17.57 -11.15
N ILE A 38 -9.56 16.38 -11.65
CA ILE A 38 -8.64 15.25 -11.79
C ILE A 38 -8.20 15.11 -13.24
N TYR A 39 -6.90 15.05 -13.47
CA TYR A 39 -6.27 14.81 -14.77
C TYR A 39 -5.57 13.45 -14.69
N SER A 40 -6.22 12.39 -15.20
CA SER A 40 -5.78 11.00 -15.06
C SER A 40 -5.39 10.37 -16.38
N TYR A 41 -4.27 9.64 -16.40
CA TYR A 41 -3.93 8.78 -17.55
C TYR A 41 -4.75 7.49 -17.61
N ASN A 42 -5.59 7.23 -16.61
CA ASN A 42 -6.45 6.04 -16.53
C ASN A 42 -5.69 4.73 -16.80
N ALA A 43 -4.50 4.58 -16.20
CA ALA A 43 -3.70 3.37 -16.40
C ALA A 43 -4.38 2.09 -15.86
N ASN A 44 -5.34 2.24 -14.96
CA ASN A 44 -6.24 1.17 -14.49
C ASN A 44 -7.38 0.83 -15.46
N LYS A 45 -7.51 1.56 -16.58
CA LYS A 45 -8.44 1.26 -17.68
C LYS A 45 -9.91 1.18 -17.25
N LEU A 46 -10.35 2.07 -16.37
CA LEU A 46 -11.76 2.17 -15.99
C LEU A 46 -12.62 2.54 -17.22
N SER A 47 -13.83 1.97 -17.31
CA SER A 47 -14.80 2.34 -18.33
C SER A 47 -15.30 3.78 -18.13
N LEU A 48 -15.84 4.40 -19.17
CA LEU A 48 -16.44 5.73 -19.08
C LEU A 48 -17.58 5.77 -18.05
N GLU A 49 -18.42 4.76 -18.03
CA GLU A 49 -19.52 4.62 -17.06
C GLU A 49 -18.99 4.59 -15.60
N THR A 50 -17.89 3.84 -15.36
CA THR A 50 -17.24 3.79 -14.04
C THR A 50 -16.67 5.17 -13.67
N ILE A 51 -16.04 5.86 -14.62
CA ILE A 51 -15.48 7.21 -14.39
C ILE A 51 -16.60 8.19 -14.03
N GLU A 52 -17.71 8.21 -14.77
CA GLU A 52 -18.89 9.03 -14.46
C GLU A 52 -19.48 8.70 -13.08
N GLY A 53 -19.45 7.43 -12.68
CA GLY A 53 -19.82 6.99 -11.33
C GLY A 53 -18.92 7.63 -10.26
N VAL A 54 -17.60 7.60 -10.47
CA VAL A 54 -16.60 8.20 -9.58
C VAL A 54 -16.76 9.73 -9.53
N GLU A 55 -16.99 10.40 -10.67
CA GLU A 55 -17.23 11.84 -10.70
C GLU A 55 -18.41 12.26 -9.83
N ARG A 56 -19.52 11.51 -9.92
CA ARG A 56 -20.72 11.75 -9.09
C ARG A 56 -20.46 11.48 -7.61
N GLU A 57 -19.80 10.36 -7.30
CA GLU A 57 -19.52 9.95 -5.93
C GLU A 57 -18.56 10.91 -5.22
N LEU A 58 -17.46 11.27 -5.90
CA LEU A 58 -16.45 12.18 -5.36
C LEU A 58 -16.80 13.67 -5.59
N ARG A 59 -17.83 14.00 -6.36
CA ARG A 59 -18.17 15.38 -6.77
C ARG A 59 -16.95 16.11 -7.36
N VAL A 60 -16.34 15.48 -8.36
CA VAL A 60 -15.16 15.96 -9.07
C VAL A 60 -15.40 15.88 -10.57
N LYS A 61 -14.57 16.59 -11.36
CA LYS A 61 -14.49 16.40 -12.80
C LYS A 61 -13.22 15.63 -13.14
N ILE A 62 -13.32 14.61 -14.00
CA ILE A 62 -12.19 13.77 -14.40
C ILE A 62 -11.90 13.96 -15.89
N HIS A 63 -10.70 14.42 -16.20
CA HIS A 63 -10.17 14.55 -17.54
C HIS A 63 -9.25 13.38 -17.84
N VAL A 64 -9.64 12.50 -18.76
CA VAL A 64 -8.80 11.36 -19.16
C VAL A 64 -7.74 11.84 -20.14
N LEU A 65 -6.48 11.73 -19.74
CA LEU A 65 -5.32 12.14 -20.52
C LEU A 65 -4.92 11.06 -21.53
N LYS A 66 -4.52 11.48 -22.72
CA LYS A 66 -3.93 10.59 -23.70
C LYS A 66 -2.52 10.20 -23.29
N GLN A 67 -2.16 8.93 -23.45
CA GLN A 67 -0.79 8.46 -23.21
C GLN A 67 0.20 9.22 -24.10
N PRO A 68 1.37 9.62 -23.58
CA PRO A 68 2.39 10.30 -24.40
C PRO A 68 2.79 9.42 -25.58
N VAL A 69 2.80 10.00 -26.78
CA VAL A 69 3.12 9.28 -28.04
C VAL A 69 4.48 8.59 -27.97
N SER A 70 5.49 9.29 -27.43
CA SER A 70 6.84 8.76 -27.23
C SER A 70 6.84 7.48 -26.35
N PHE A 71 6.08 7.48 -25.26
CA PHE A 71 5.95 6.34 -24.36
C PHE A 71 5.26 5.17 -25.05
N THR A 72 4.20 5.45 -25.81
CA THR A 72 3.49 4.43 -26.61
C THR A 72 4.40 3.79 -27.66
N TRP A 73 5.22 4.57 -28.34
CA TRP A 73 6.20 4.05 -29.32
C TRP A 73 7.29 3.18 -28.66
N ILE A 74 7.83 3.61 -27.51
CA ILE A 74 8.82 2.81 -26.77
C ILE A 74 8.24 1.43 -26.39
N LEU A 75 6.98 1.38 -25.97
CA LEU A 75 6.32 0.13 -25.62
C LEU A 75 6.05 -0.73 -26.88
N ARG A 76 5.50 -0.15 -27.94
CA ARG A 76 5.16 -0.86 -29.18
C ARG A 76 6.37 -1.45 -29.88
N LEU A 77 7.48 -0.71 -29.93
CA LEU A 77 8.72 -1.15 -30.57
C LEU A 77 9.62 -1.98 -29.65
N HIS A 78 9.14 -2.35 -28.46
CA HIS A 78 9.92 -3.09 -27.46
C HIS A 78 11.28 -2.44 -27.12
N LEU A 79 11.40 -1.11 -27.29
CA LEU A 79 12.61 -0.35 -27.00
C LEU A 79 12.83 -0.13 -25.49
N THR A 80 12.36 -1.06 -24.67
CA THR A 80 12.48 -0.99 -23.21
C THR A 80 13.93 -0.99 -22.72
N PHE A 81 14.89 -1.42 -23.58
CA PHE A 81 16.32 -1.33 -23.26
C PHE A 81 16.82 0.11 -23.13
N ILE A 82 16.17 1.11 -23.78
CA ILE A 82 16.49 2.54 -23.65
C ILE A 82 16.51 2.96 -22.18
N ARG A 83 15.66 2.36 -21.35
CA ARG A 83 15.64 2.61 -19.90
C ARG A 83 17.01 2.43 -19.24
N PHE A 84 17.91 1.58 -19.75
CA PHE A 84 19.23 1.39 -19.16
C PHE A 84 20.13 2.61 -19.29
N PHE A 85 19.95 3.40 -20.35
CA PHE A 85 20.74 4.60 -20.64
C PHE A 85 20.18 5.87 -19.99
N LEU A 86 18.94 5.83 -19.48
CA LEU A 86 18.32 6.99 -18.85
C LEU A 86 18.87 7.22 -17.43
N LYS A 87 19.10 8.47 -17.07
CA LYS A 87 19.55 8.89 -15.74
C LYS A 87 18.54 8.53 -14.65
N TYR A 88 17.24 8.74 -14.93
CA TYR A 88 16.11 8.52 -14.05
C TYR A 88 15.19 7.41 -14.58
N PRO A 89 14.20 6.93 -13.78
CA PRO A 89 13.15 6.06 -14.28
C PRO A 89 12.43 6.66 -15.47
N ILE A 90 11.94 5.82 -16.38
CA ILE A 90 11.37 6.27 -17.65
C ILE A 90 10.14 7.17 -17.48
N GLY A 91 9.30 6.92 -16.48
CA GLY A 91 8.11 7.73 -16.20
C GLY A 91 8.43 9.17 -15.79
N TYR A 92 9.63 9.42 -15.24
CA TYR A 92 10.08 10.78 -14.91
C TYR A 92 10.12 11.70 -16.14
N TYR A 93 10.31 11.15 -17.35
CA TYR A 93 10.40 11.92 -18.60
C TYR A 93 9.03 12.21 -19.23
N ILE A 94 7.95 11.69 -18.65
CA ILE A 94 6.60 12.04 -19.09
C ILE A 94 6.36 13.53 -18.83
N ARG A 95 5.76 14.21 -19.84
CA ARG A 95 5.34 15.61 -19.77
C ARG A 95 3.92 15.72 -20.30
N LEU A 96 3.17 16.63 -19.72
CA LEU A 96 1.87 17.00 -20.27
C LEU A 96 2.05 17.80 -21.55
N PRO A 97 1.21 17.58 -22.58
CA PRO A 97 1.15 18.45 -23.77
C PRO A 97 0.89 19.91 -23.38
N LYS A 98 1.41 20.85 -24.15
CA LYS A 98 1.22 22.29 -23.89
C LYS A 98 -0.27 22.68 -23.76
N CYS A 99 -1.13 22.17 -24.65
CA CYS A 99 -2.58 22.42 -24.57
C CYS A 99 -3.20 21.95 -23.25
N THR A 100 -2.76 20.80 -22.70
CA THR A 100 -3.24 20.31 -21.41
C THR A 100 -2.73 21.19 -20.25
N VAL A 101 -1.47 21.64 -20.31
CA VAL A 101 -0.93 22.57 -19.31
C VAL A 101 -1.71 23.89 -19.34
N GLU A 102 -1.99 24.42 -20.52
CA GLU A 102 -2.79 25.65 -20.71
C GLU A 102 -4.23 25.47 -20.21
N GLN A 103 -4.85 24.32 -20.46
CA GLN A 103 -6.17 23.98 -19.95
C GLN A 103 -6.19 23.96 -18.41
N ILE A 104 -5.19 23.34 -17.77
CA ILE A 104 -5.05 23.32 -16.32
C ILE A 104 -4.88 24.74 -15.78
N LYS A 105 -4.01 25.55 -16.38
CA LYS A 105 -3.80 26.94 -15.99
C LYS A 105 -5.05 27.81 -16.17
N ALA A 106 -5.78 27.62 -17.27
CA ALA A 106 -7.02 28.33 -17.57
C ALA A 106 -8.15 28.00 -16.55
N SER A 107 -8.11 26.81 -15.93
CA SER A 107 -9.03 26.46 -14.84
C SER A 107 -8.72 27.20 -13.53
N SER A 108 -7.63 27.98 -13.49
CA SER A 108 -7.19 28.81 -12.36
C SER A 108 -7.11 28.06 -11.02
N PRO A 109 -6.38 26.93 -10.93
CA PRO A 109 -6.24 26.23 -9.68
C PRO A 109 -5.41 27.04 -8.68
N ASN A 110 -5.70 26.95 -7.39
CA ASN A 110 -4.88 27.52 -6.33
C ASN A 110 -3.60 26.68 -6.11
N ALA A 111 -3.67 25.37 -6.35
CA ALA A 111 -2.55 24.46 -6.18
C ALA A 111 -2.61 23.26 -7.11
N ILE A 112 -1.48 22.59 -7.27
CA ILE A 112 -1.32 21.38 -8.09
C ILE A 112 -1.00 20.21 -7.14
N TRP A 113 -1.76 19.13 -7.27
CA TRP A 113 -1.51 17.86 -6.59
C TRP A 113 -0.98 16.84 -7.60
N GLY A 114 0.21 16.32 -7.41
CA GLY A 114 0.76 15.21 -8.18
C GLY A 114 0.73 13.92 -7.38
N TYR A 115 0.43 12.79 -8.04
CA TYR A 115 0.47 11.48 -7.41
C TYR A 115 1.41 10.54 -8.15
N GLY A 116 2.25 9.82 -7.40
CA GLY A 116 3.20 8.85 -7.95
C GLY A 116 4.57 9.44 -8.21
N GLN A 117 5.59 8.73 -7.73
CA GLN A 117 6.96 9.23 -7.61
C GLN A 117 7.57 9.74 -8.91
N GLU A 118 7.30 9.06 -10.02
CA GLU A 118 7.84 9.44 -11.33
C GLU A 118 7.19 10.72 -11.90
N PHE A 119 6.08 11.19 -11.31
CA PHE A 119 5.40 12.42 -11.74
C PHE A 119 6.06 13.71 -11.25
N SER A 120 7.13 13.64 -10.47
CA SER A 120 7.97 14.79 -10.14
C SER A 120 8.40 15.57 -11.38
N GLY A 121 8.60 14.88 -12.52
CA GLY A 121 8.89 15.51 -13.80
C GLY A 121 7.75 16.37 -14.35
N ILE A 122 6.49 15.94 -14.19
CA ILE A 122 5.29 16.69 -14.60
C ILE A 122 5.13 17.95 -13.75
N LEU A 123 5.35 17.84 -12.44
CA LEU A 123 5.19 18.97 -11.52
C LEU A 123 6.14 20.14 -11.81
N LYS A 124 7.27 19.88 -12.47
CA LYS A 124 8.18 20.94 -12.94
C LYS A 124 7.56 21.86 -14.01
N GLN A 125 6.42 21.48 -14.63
CA GLN A 125 5.69 22.32 -15.57
C GLN A 125 4.79 23.37 -14.89
N PHE A 126 4.68 23.31 -13.53
CA PHE A 126 3.80 24.15 -12.71
C PHE A 126 4.56 24.82 -11.55
N LYS A 127 5.77 25.29 -11.79
CA LYS A 127 6.63 25.86 -10.75
C LYS A 127 6.07 27.11 -10.08
N GLU A 128 5.19 27.81 -10.76
CA GLU A 128 4.53 29.02 -10.28
C GLU A 128 3.40 28.75 -9.27
N TYR A 129 2.96 27.49 -9.14
CA TYR A 129 1.90 27.08 -8.22
C TYR A 129 2.47 26.46 -6.94
N LYS A 130 1.69 26.50 -5.85
CA LYS A 130 1.88 25.59 -4.72
C LYS A 130 1.66 24.17 -5.18
N ARG A 131 2.58 23.27 -4.85
CA ARG A 131 2.56 21.89 -5.32
C ARG A 131 2.65 20.92 -4.14
N VAL A 132 1.76 19.97 -4.07
CA VAL A 132 1.89 18.81 -3.18
C VAL A 132 2.10 17.57 -4.05
N HIS A 133 3.15 16.84 -3.76
CA HIS A 133 3.49 15.61 -4.48
C HIS A 133 3.36 14.41 -3.56
N THR A 134 2.28 13.66 -3.70
CA THR A 134 2.11 12.40 -2.99
C THR A 134 2.98 11.32 -3.62
N VAL A 135 4.00 10.93 -2.90
CA VAL A 135 4.93 9.83 -3.20
C VAL A 135 4.77 8.79 -2.10
N PRO A 136 3.84 7.83 -2.25
CA PRO A 136 3.48 6.93 -1.14
C PRO A 136 4.67 6.22 -0.51
N ASP A 137 5.65 5.85 -1.34
CA ASP A 137 6.86 5.11 -0.95
C ASP A 137 8.13 5.82 -1.41
N CYS A 138 9.23 5.66 -0.66
CA CYS A 138 10.58 5.98 -1.13
C CYS A 138 11.12 4.79 -1.94
N TYR A 139 11.13 4.91 -3.27
CA TYR A 139 11.48 3.78 -4.14
C TYR A 139 12.95 3.38 -4.07
N SER A 140 13.87 4.29 -3.74
CA SER A 140 15.25 3.88 -3.50
C SER A 140 15.35 3.00 -2.25
N LEU A 141 14.65 3.33 -1.16
CA LEU A 141 14.54 2.48 0.03
C LEU A 141 13.95 1.11 -0.33
N HIS A 142 12.88 1.10 -1.12
CA HIS A 142 12.26 -0.15 -1.60
C HIS A 142 13.26 -1.05 -2.34
N TRP A 143 14.00 -0.50 -3.30
CA TRP A 143 14.97 -1.28 -4.06
C TRP A 143 16.19 -1.67 -3.23
N PHE A 144 16.61 -0.82 -2.28
CA PHE A 144 17.67 -1.12 -1.33
C PHE A 144 17.31 -2.30 -0.43
N ARG A 145 16.13 -2.29 0.18
CA ARG A 145 15.65 -3.39 1.03
C ARG A 145 15.54 -4.71 0.24
N ARG A 146 15.11 -4.64 -1.02
CA ARG A 146 15.05 -5.81 -1.91
C ARG A 146 16.42 -6.42 -2.21
N LEU A 147 17.48 -5.65 -2.23
CA LEU A 147 18.84 -6.19 -2.40
C LEU A 147 19.24 -7.15 -1.28
N GLY A 148 18.71 -6.96 -0.07
CA GLY A 148 18.93 -7.85 1.07
C GLY A 148 18.11 -9.14 1.08
N CYS A 149 17.11 -9.29 0.19
CA CYS A 149 16.26 -10.47 0.17
C CYS A 149 16.98 -11.68 -0.44
N ARG A 150 16.86 -12.85 0.20
CA ARG A 150 17.46 -14.12 -0.27
C ARG A 150 17.11 -14.43 -1.73
N PHE A 151 15.85 -14.27 -2.11
CA PHE A 151 15.40 -14.46 -3.49
C PHE A 151 16.16 -13.58 -4.49
N THR A 152 16.41 -12.33 -4.17
CA THR A 152 17.16 -11.40 -5.01
C THR A 152 18.63 -11.81 -5.12
N LEU A 153 19.23 -12.24 -4.02
CA LEU A 153 20.63 -12.67 -3.98
C LEU A 153 20.89 -13.97 -4.78
N THR A 154 19.90 -14.86 -4.89
CA THR A 154 20.00 -16.12 -5.65
C THR A 154 19.71 -15.94 -7.13
N SER A 155 19.19 -14.79 -7.56
CA SER A 155 18.86 -14.50 -8.97
C SER A 155 19.71 -13.35 -9.50
N VAL A 156 20.68 -13.66 -10.34
CA VAL A 156 21.56 -12.66 -10.98
C VAL A 156 20.76 -11.59 -11.71
N ARG A 157 19.70 -11.99 -12.42
CA ARG A 157 18.82 -11.05 -13.15
C ARG A 157 18.11 -10.08 -12.20
N ASP A 158 17.56 -10.58 -11.10
CA ASP A 158 16.83 -9.75 -10.14
C ASP A 158 17.78 -8.86 -9.34
N PHE A 159 18.97 -9.35 -9.02
CA PHE A 159 20.03 -8.55 -8.42
C PHE A 159 20.39 -7.34 -9.29
N PHE A 160 20.73 -7.55 -10.56
CA PHE A 160 21.03 -6.47 -11.50
C PHE A 160 19.85 -5.50 -11.66
N ARG A 161 18.63 -6.04 -11.74
CA ARG A 161 17.41 -5.22 -11.81
C ARG A 161 17.28 -4.32 -10.58
N CYS A 162 17.52 -4.84 -9.39
CA CYS A 162 17.47 -4.07 -8.14
C CYS A 162 18.55 -2.99 -8.11
N VAL A 163 19.80 -3.30 -8.46
CA VAL A 163 20.91 -2.34 -8.50
C VAL A 163 20.63 -1.20 -9.48
N VAL A 164 20.18 -1.53 -10.70
CA VAL A 164 19.87 -0.50 -11.71
C VAL A 164 18.73 0.41 -11.27
N ASN A 165 17.66 -0.17 -10.74
CA ASN A 165 16.53 0.62 -10.27
C ASN A 165 16.89 1.45 -9.04
N TYR A 166 17.58 0.87 -8.05
CA TYR A 166 18.08 1.60 -6.89
C TYR A 166 18.84 2.87 -7.31
N ARG A 167 19.84 2.73 -8.19
CA ARG A 167 20.63 3.88 -8.65
C ARG A 167 19.80 4.96 -9.33
N LYS A 168 18.76 4.58 -10.09
CA LYS A 168 17.91 5.52 -10.82
C LYS A 168 16.97 6.27 -9.89
N TYR A 169 16.30 5.56 -8.99
CA TYR A 169 15.40 6.18 -8.04
C TYR A 169 16.18 7.02 -7.03
N TYR A 170 17.31 6.53 -6.53
CA TYR A 170 18.20 7.29 -5.65
C TYR A 170 18.61 8.64 -6.28
N ARG A 171 19.02 8.64 -7.57
CA ARG A 171 19.36 9.88 -8.27
C ARG A 171 18.16 10.79 -8.44
N MET A 172 16.99 10.25 -8.75
CA MET A 172 15.76 11.03 -8.93
C MET A 172 15.33 11.68 -7.62
N GLU A 173 15.42 10.96 -6.51
CA GLU A 173 15.09 11.42 -5.17
C GLU A 173 16.12 12.43 -4.65
N ARG A 174 17.42 12.21 -4.89
CA ARG A 174 18.46 13.18 -4.59
C ARG A 174 18.30 14.49 -5.36
N ASP A 175 17.96 14.40 -6.65
CA ASP A 175 17.82 15.55 -7.55
C ASP A 175 16.35 16.07 -7.56
N TYR A 176 15.57 15.77 -6.52
CA TYR A 176 14.20 16.24 -6.38
C TYR A 176 14.16 17.75 -6.20
N ASP A 177 13.04 18.36 -6.63
CA ASP A 177 12.81 19.81 -6.51
C ASP A 177 12.68 20.20 -5.01
N THR A 178 13.52 21.13 -4.58
CA THR A 178 13.60 21.61 -3.18
C THR A 178 13.11 23.04 -3.02
N SER A 179 12.38 23.58 -4.02
CA SER A 179 11.80 24.91 -3.90
C SER A 179 10.73 24.98 -2.81
N ASP A 180 10.55 26.14 -2.19
CA ASP A 180 9.67 26.35 -1.03
C ASP A 180 8.19 26.05 -1.30
N ASN A 181 7.79 26.09 -2.56
CA ASN A 181 6.40 25.89 -2.97
C ASN A 181 6.07 24.43 -3.38
N ILE A 182 6.93 23.46 -3.05
CA ILE A 182 6.65 22.04 -3.23
C ILE A 182 6.81 21.27 -1.93
N THR A 183 5.83 20.43 -1.60
CA THR A 183 5.87 19.51 -0.47
C THR A 183 5.74 18.08 -0.98
N ALA A 184 6.69 17.22 -0.59
CA ALA A 184 6.60 15.78 -0.83
C ALA A 184 5.85 15.12 0.33
N HIS A 185 4.73 14.50 0.04
CA HIS A 185 3.90 13.77 1.00
C HIS A 185 4.15 12.26 0.88
N LEU A 186 4.55 11.62 1.98
CA LEU A 186 4.81 10.18 2.09
C LEU A 186 3.86 9.54 3.11
N VAL A 187 3.55 8.25 2.94
CA VAL A 187 2.70 7.49 3.85
C VAL A 187 3.50 6.59 4.81
N GLY A 188 4.83 6.66 4.74
CA GLY A 188 5.76 5.97 5.62
C GLY A 188 6.70 6.95 6.30
N GLU A 189 6.84 6.84 7.63
CA GLU A 189 7.77 7.68 8.39
C GLU A 189 9.22 7.34 8.03
N GLU A 190 9.54 6.04 7.93
CA GLU A 190 10.84 5.57 7.49
C GLU A 190 11.17 6.01 6.06
N ASP A 191 10.17 6.01 5.17
CA ASP A 191 10.30 6.49 3.79
C ASP A 191 10.63 7.99 3.77
N ALA A 192 9.94 8.78 4.59
CA ALA A 192 10.19 10.22 4.70
C ALA A 192 11.57 10.53 5.30
N ARG A 193 11.98 9.77 6.31
CA ARG A 193 13.30 9.88 6.94
C ARG A 193 14.39 9.57 5.93
N PHE A 194 14.30 8.43 5.26
CA PHE A 194 15.29 8.01 4.27
C PHE A 194 15.37 8.99 3.08
N LEU A 195 14.24 9.54 2.65
CA LEU A 195 14.24 10.56 1.60
C LEU A 195 14.95 11.84 2.02
N LYS A 196 14.80 12.28 3.29
CA LYS A 196 15.52 13.41 3.85
C LYS A 196 17.02 13.14 4.02
N GLU A 197 17.42 11.90 4.29
CA GLU A 197 18.84 11.51 4.32
C GLU A 197 19.48 11.64 2.92
N ILE A 198 18.75 11.25 1.87
CA ILE A 198 19.20 11.37 0.47
C ILE A 198 19.23 12.84 0.00
N ASN A 199 18.24 13.62 0.39
CA ASN A 199 18.08 15.01 -0.01
C ASN A 199 17.69 15.87 1.23
N PRO A 200 18.67 16.37 2.01
CA PRO A 200 18.40 17.11 3.24
C PRO A 200 17.57 18.39 3.06
N SER A 201 17.56 18.96 1.86
CA SER A 201 16.82 20.19 1.54
C SER A 201 15.36 19.93 1.10
N ILE A 202 14.93 18.67 1.02
CA ILE A 202 13.57 18.35 0.58
C ILE A 202 12.54 18.71 1.66
N ASN A 203 11.47 19.39 1.27
CA ASN A 203 10.32 19.56 2.14
C ASN A 203 9.45 18.28 2.08
N ALA A 204 9.82 17.29 2.90
CA ALA A 204 9.09 16.01 2.97
C ALA A 204 8.29 15.93 4.26
N VAL A 205 7.01 15.56 4.13
CA VAL A 205 6.05 15.42 5.22
C VAL A 205 5.52 13.99 5.24
N PHE A 206 5.51 13.39 6.42
CA PHE A 206 4.83 12.12 6.67
C PHE A 206 3.38 12.41 7.10
N LEU A 207 2.42 11.81 6.42
CA LEU A 207 1.05 11.67 6.89
C LEU A 207 0.67 10.20 6.83
N ARG A 208 -0.01 9.71 7.86
CA ARG A 208 -0.38 8.29 7.95
C ARG A 208 -1.27 7.88 6.77
N HIS A 209 -1.17 6.62 6.38
CA HIS A 209 -2.08 6.04 5.40
C HIS A 209 -3.48 5.91 6.02
N PRO A 210 -4.56 6.40 5.37
CA PRO A 210 -5.90 6.24 5.90
C PRO A 210 -6.35 4.77 5.83
N HIS A 211 -7.10 4.28 6.80
CA HIS A 211 -7.84 3.04 6.63
C HIS A 211 -8.92 3.22 5.56
N TYR A 212 -9.25 2.16 4.81
CA TYR A 212 -10.14 2.32 3.67
C TYR A 212 -11.61 2.27 4.04
N GLU A 213 -12.09 1.15 4.52
CA GLU A 213 -13.51 0.97 4.83
C GLU A 213 -13.72 0.19 6.12
N ILE A 214 -14.84 0.50 6.76
CA ILE A 214 -15.36 -0.24 7.89
C ILE A 214 -16.82 -0.54 7.55
N PRO A 215 -17.29 -1.80 7.68
CA PRO A 215 -18.66 -2.13 7.44
C PRO A 215 -19.58 -1.41 8.42
N LYS A 216 -20.82 -1.11 8.01
CA LYS A 216 -21.83 -0.46 8.86
C LYS A 216 -22.06 -1.21 10.19
N LYS A 217 -21.98 -2.55 10.15
CA LYS A 217 -22.00 -3.40 11.34
C LYS A 217 -20.56 -3.81 11.65
N ILE A 218 -19.99 -3.24 12.70
CA ILE A 218 -18.64 -3.53 13.16
C ILE A 218 -18.55 -4.99 13.62
N LYS A 219 -17.53 -5.71 13.15
CA LYS A 219 -17.24 -7.08 13.59
C LYS A 219 -16.87 -7.08 15.07
N SER A 220 -17.36 -8.08 15.81
CA SER A 220 -16.87 -8.36 17.16
C SER A 220 -15.41 -8.81 17.11
N THR A 221 -14.62 -8.41 18.09
CA THR A 221 -13.24 -8.88 18.27
C THR A 221 -13.17 -10.25 18.96
N LYS A 222 -14.33 -10.81 19.35
CA LYS A 222 -14.41 -12.18 19.91
C LYS A 222 -14.03 -13.22 18.86
N PHE A 223 -13.18 -14.15 19.25
CA PHE A 223 -12.71 -15.19 18.36
C PHE A 223 -13.78 -16.26 18.12
N SER A 224 -13.75 -16.83 16.93
CA SER A 224 -14.68 -17.88 16.49
C SER A 224 -14.47 -19.17 17.30
N SER A 225 -15.57 -19.90 17.52
CA SER A 225 -15.57 -21.22 18.15
C SER A 225 -16.26 -22.21 17.20
N PRO A 226 -15.86 -23.47 17.11
CA PRO A 226 -14.81 -24.15 17.91
C PRO A 226 -13.38 -23.87 17.42
N LYS A 227 -13.18 -23.30 16.25
CA LYS A 227 -11.84 -22.99 15.69
C LYS A 227 -11.66 -21.49 15.48
N ILE A 228 -10.49 -21.00 15.83
CA ILE A 228 -10.05 -19.64 15.55
C ILE A 228 -9.66 -19.54 14.08
N LYS A 229 -10.17 -18.53 13.38
CA LYS A 229 -9.98 -18.35 11.94
C LYS A 229 -8.78 -17.46 11.64
N LEU A 230 -7.75 -18.04 11.05
CA LEU A 230 -6.54 -17.35 10.63
C LEU A 230 -6.63 -16.95 9.15
N LEU A 231 -6.35 -15.71 8.84
CA LEU A 231 -6.28 -15.16 7.48
C LEU A 231 -4.84 -14.85 7.10
N VAL A 232 -4.38 -15.33 5.97
CA VAL A 232 -3.16 -14.88 5.29
C VAL A 232 -3.59 -14.14 4.03
N ALA A 233 -3.57 -12.79 4.06
CA ALA A 233 -4.08 -11.96 2.98
C ALA A 233 -2.96 -11.34 2.15
N GLY A 234 -2.88 -11.71 0.88
CA GLY A 234 -1.90 -11.20 -0.06
C GLY A 234 -1.60 -12.21 -1.16
N ARG A 235 -0.94 -11.73 -2.22
CA ARG A 235 -0.40 -12.62 -3.24
C ARG A 235 0.86 -13.29 -2.69
N TYR A 236 1.02 -14.59 -2.93
CA TYR A 236 2.28 -15.27 -2.68
C TYR A 236 3.30 -14.83 -3.75
N ASP A 237 4.04 -13.82 -3.41
CA ASP A 237 5.05 -13.22 -4.27
C ASP A 237 6.30 -12.82 -3.46
N LEU A 238 7.21 -12.16 -4.12
CA LEU A 238 8.47 -11.68 -3.56
C LEU A 238 8.33 -10.98 -2.19
N TYR A 239 7.22 -10.26 -1.95
CA TYR A 239 7.02 -9.50 -0.72
C TYR A 239 6.71 -10.37 0.50
N MET A 240 6.20 -11.58 0.27
CA MET A 240 5.81 -12.51 1.34
C MET A 240 6.60 -13.81 1.34
N LYS A 241 7.20 -14.18 0.21
CA LYS A 241 7.67 -15.53 -0.08
C LYS A 241 8.52 -16.15 1.03
N GLU A 242 9.58 -15.47 1.48
CA GLU A 242 10.52 -16.06 2.45
C GLU A 242 9.84 -16.35 3.80
N LYS A 243 9.17 -15.35 4.37
CA LYS A 243 8.48 -15.49 5.66
C LYS A 243 7.24 -16.39 5.57
N ALA A 244 6.55 -16.41 4.44
CA ALA A 244 5.44 -17.31 4.20
C ALA A 244 5.91 -18.76 4.10
N ASP A 245 7.03 -19.04 3.41
CA ASP A 245 7.62 -20.38 3.36
C ASP A 245 8.07 -20.87 4.74
N GLU A 246 8.66 -19.98 5.55
CA GLU A 246 9.03 -20.27 6.94
C GLU A 246 7.80 -20.60 7.79
N MET A 247 6.75 -19.79 7.71
CA MET A 247 5.47 -20.02 8.39
C MET A 247 4.84 -21.37 8.02
N VAL A 248 4.79 -21.68 6.72
CA VAL A 248 4.23 -22.97 6.27
C VAL A 248 5.10 -24.16 6.72
N LYS A 249 6.42 -24.02 6.77
CA LYS A 249 7.30 -25.06 7.34
C LYS A 249 7.04 -25.27 8.83
N LEU A 250 6.84 -24.19 9.58
CA LEU A 250 6.49 -24.25 11.00
C LEU A 250 5.18 -24.99 11.23
N LEU A 251 4.13 -24.66 10.46
CA LEU A 251 2.83 -25.33 10.52
C LEU A 251 2.91 -26.81 10.11
N ALA A 252 3.78 -27.14 9.15
CA ALA A 252 3.97 -28.49 8.64
C ALA A 252 4.90 -29.36 9.50
N ASN A 253 5.47 -28.84 10.58
CA ASN A 253 6.31 -29.63 11.48
C ASN A 253 5.43 -30.56 12.34
N LYS A 254 5.75 -31.85 12.35
CA LYS A 254 4.99 -32.89 13.06
C LYS A 254 4.82 -32.62 14.56
N ASP A 255 5.82 -32.02 15.21
CA ASP A 255 5.79 -31.66 16.61
C ASP A 255 4.81 -30.52 16.95
N ASN A 256 4.39 -29.78 15.94
CA ASN A 256 3.49 -28.61 16.08
C ASN A 256 2.06 -28.92 15.64
N MET A 257 1.88 -29.87 14.71
CA MET A 257 0.63 -30.08 13.97
C MET A 257 -0.56 -30.41 14.87
N GLY A 258 -0.44 -31.36 15.77
CA GLY A 258 -1.58 -31.92 16.50
C GLY A 258 -2.44 -30.88 17.21
N ARG A 259 -1.84 -29.97 17.96
CA ARG A 259 -2.57 -28.91 18.69
C ARG A 259 -3.06 -27.82 17.72
N LEU A 260 -2.21 -27.37 16.77
CA LEU A 260 -2.56 -26.27 15.88
C LEU A 260 -3.71 -26.61 14.91
N GLN A 261 -3.78 -27.86 14.43
CA GLN A 261 -4.86 -28.36 13.56
C GLN A 261 -6.23 -28.38 14.25
N CYS A 262 -6.24 -28.69 15.55
CA CYS A 262 -7.48 -28.72 16.33
C CYS A 262 -8.02 -27.31 16.60
N VAL A 263 -7.12 -26.33 16.75
CA VAL A 263 -7.46 -24.97 17.20
C VAL A 263 -7.75 -24.04 16.03
N TYR A 264 -7.02 -24.18 14.91
CA TYR A 264 -7.06 -23.20 13.83
C TYR A 264 -7.68 -23.71 12.54
N MET A 265 -8.42 -22.83 11.88
CA MET A 265 -8.81 -22.91 10.48
C MET A 265 -8.05 -21.84 9.70
N LEU A 266 -7.43 -22.21 8.59
CA LEU A 266 -6.57 -21.33 7.79
C LEU A 266 -7.28 -20.87 6.52
N THR A 267 -7.18 -19.60 6.17
CA THR A 267 -7.64 -19.06 4.87
C THR A 267 -6.51 -18.31 4.20
N PHE A 268 -6.16 -18.73 2.98
CA PHE A 268 -5.24 -18.00 2.11
C PHE A 268 -6.02 -17.18 1.09
N LEU A 269 -5.95 -15.85 1.21
CA LEU A 269 -6.66 -14.92 0.34
C LEU A 269 -5.68 -14.24 -0.64
N GLY A 270 -5.65 -14.72 -1.88
CA GLY A 270 -4.79 -14.22 -2.96
C GLY A 270 -4.30 -15.33 -3.88
N LYS A 271 -3.56 -14.95 -4.93
CA LYS A 271 -3.02 -15.87 -5.93
C LYS A 271 -1.68 -16.44 -5.50
N GLY A 272 -1.37 -17.65 -5.95
CA GLY A 272 -0.05 -18.28 -5.83
C GLY A 272 0.12 -19.22 -4.63
N TRP A 273 -0.93 -19.45 -3.84
CA TRP A 273 -0.89 -20.27 -2.62
C TRP A 273 -1.19 -21.75 -2.85
N GLU A 274 -1.48 -22.17 -4.08
CA GLU A 274 -1.97 -23.51 -4.43
C GLU A 274 -1.14 -24.63 -3.77
N GLN A 275 0.18 -24.60 -3.93
CA GLN A 275 1.07 -25.66 -3.38
C GLN A 275 1.09 -25.69 -1.85
N HIS A 276 0.99 -24.50 -1.21
CA HIS A 276 0.96 -24.42 0.27
C HIS A 276 -0.35 -24.95 0.83
N VAL A 277 -1.45 -24.64 0.17
CA VAL A 277 -2.79 -25.12 0.53
C VAL A 277 -2.88 -26.64 0.39
N GLU A 278 -2.46 -27.19 -0.75
CA GLU A 278 -2.40 -28.63 -0.99
C GLU A 278 -1.56 -29.35 0.09
N LYS A 279 -0.38 -28.81 0.41
CA LYS A 279 0.50 -29.35 1.44
C LYS A 279 -0.15 -29.37 2.81
N LEU A 280 -0.75 -28.28 3.25
CA LEU A 280 -1.37 -28.18 4.59
C LEU A 280 -2.64 -29.03 4.67
N ASN A 281 -3.46 -29.10 3.62
CA ASN A 281 -4.61 -30.00 3.56
C ASN A 281 -4.19 -31.48 3.65
N ALA A 282 -3.14 -31.87 2.92
CA ALA A 282 -2.59 -33.22 2.99
C ALA A 282 -2.07 -33.60 4.38
N LEU A 283 -1.71 -32.61 5.18
CA LEU A 283 -1.28 -32.77 6.57
C LEU A 283 -2.46 -32.72 7.57
N GLY A 284 -3.70 -32.54 7.11
CA GLY A 284 -4.89 -32.57 7.96
C GLY A 284 -5.32 -31.21 8.54
N TYR A 285 -4.76 -30.09 8.09
CA TYR A 285 -5.29 -28.78 8.42
C TYR A 285 -6.58 -28.52 7.65
N GLU A 286 -7.51 -27.80 8.25
CA GLU A 286 -8.66 -27.20 7.56
C GLU A 286 -8.21 -25.91 6.90
N VAL A 287 -8.14 -25.90 5.54
CA VAL A 287 -7.57 -24.79 4.79
C VAL A 287 -8.45 -24.40 3.64
N ASP A 288 -8.82 -23.12 3.58
CA ASP A 288 -9.49 -22.49 2.44
C ASP A 288 -8.52 -21.70 1.57
N HIS A 289 -8.78 -21.70 0.25
CA HIS A 289 -8.05 -20.86 -0.71
C HIS A 289 -9.00 -20.00 -1.53
N ILE A 290 -8.94 -18.69 -1.32
CA ILE A 290 -9.74 -17.70 -2.03
C ILE A 290 -8.82 -16.91 -2.94
N LYS A 291 -8.79 -17.24 -4.24
CA LYS A 291 -7.89 -16.56 -5.21
C LYS A 291 -8.24 -15.09 -5.43
N PHE A 292 -9.53 -14.75 -5.32
CA PHE A 292 -10.07 -13.40 -5.50
C PHE A 292 -11.42 -13.29 -4.79
N THR A 293 -11.65 -12.16 -4.16
CA THR A 293 -12.96 -11.78 -3.61
C THR A 293 -13.37 -10.42 -4.16
N PRO A 294 -14.62 -10.22 -4.57
CA PRO A 294 -15.12 -8.91 -5.00
C PRO A 294 -15.27 -7.94 -3.84
N ASP A 295 -15.46 -8.43 -2.62
CA ASP A 295 -15.60 -7.63 -1.40
C ASP A 295 -14.53 -8.08 -0.39
N TYR A 296 -13.41 -7.36 -0.41
CA TYR A 296 -12.25 -7.68 0.42
C TYR A 296 -12.56 -7.52 1.93
N ILE A 297 -13.19 -6.43 2.30
CA ILE A 297 -13.48 -6.13 3.72
C ILE A 297 -14.47 -7.12 4.31
N LYS A 298 -15.50 -7.50 3.55
CA LYS A 298 -16.45 -8.53 3.96
C LYS A 298 -15.76 -9.87 4.21
N GLU A 299 -14.76 -10.21 3.38
CA GLU A 299 -14.00 -11.44 3.58
C GLU A 299 -13.08 -11.35 4.81
N VAL A 300 -12.38 -10.24 4.99
CA VAL A 300 -11.56 -9.98 6.20
C VAL A 300 -12.40 -10.17 7.46
N CYS A 301 -13.60 -9.60 7.51
CA CYS A 301 -14.49 -9.67 8.67
C CYS A 301 -14.99 -11.07 9.04
N ARG A 302 -14.71 -12.10 8.23
CA ARG A 302 -15.03 -13.51 8.54
C ARG A 302 -13.96 -14.19 9.40
N HIS A 303 -12.84 -13.52 9.64
CA HIS A 303 -11.67 -14.06 10.31
C HIS A 303 -11.44 -13.36 11.66
N ASP A 304 -10.63 -13.97 12.50
CA ASP A 304 -10.32 -13.48 13.84
C ASP A 304 -8.92 -12.89 13.93
N ILE A 305 -7.98 -13.51 13.23
CA ILE A 305 -6.57 -13.16 13.26
C ILE A 305 -6.05 -13.04 11.82
N GLN A 306 -5.26 -12.01 11.52
CA GLN A 306 -4.46 -11.97 10.31
C GLN A 306 -3.01 -12.29 10.62
N LEU A 307 -2.48 -13.34 9.97
CA LEU A 307 -1.04 -13.60 9.89
C LEU A 307 -0.46 -12.80 8.72
N ALA A 308 0.52 -11.97 9.00
CA ALA A 308 1.14 -11.09 8.00
C ALA A 308 2.65 -11.37 7.86
N PRO A 309 3.04 -12.49 7.18
CA PRO A 309 4.43 -12.91 7.02
C PRO A 309 5.10 -12.10 5.90
N ILE A 310 5.22 -10.79 6.06
CA ILE A 310 5.80 -9.90 5.06
C ILE A 310 7.31 -9.91 5.18
N THR A 311 8.00 -10.25 4.11
CA THR A 311 9.46 -10.36 4.05
C THR A 311 10.14 -9.01 3.85
N VAL A 312 9.55 -8.16 3.00
CA VAL A 312 10.12 -6.87 2.61
C VAL A 312 9.02 -5.93 2.12
N GLY A 313 9.27 -4.64 2.25
CA GLY A 313 8.36 -3.60 1.74
C GLY A 313 8.76 -2.22 2.21
N THR A 314 8.03 -1.23 1.74
CA THR A 314 8.08 0.18 2.11
C THR A 314 6.65 0.69 2.28
N GLY A 315 6.47 1.89 2.76
CA GLY A 315 5.15 2.47 3.00
C GLY A 315 4.32 1.70 4.03
N THR A 316 3.03 2.00 4.10
CA THR A 316 2.07 1.34 4.98
C THR A 316 1.42 0.15 4.29
N LYS A 317 1.28 -0.97 5.00
CA LYS A 317 0.67 -2.19 4.46
C LYS A 317 -0.86 -2.13 4.59
N GLY A 318 -1.54 -1.58 3.56
CA GLY A 318 -2.98 -1.34 3.58
C GLY A 318 -3.82 -2.53 4.02
N LYS A 319 -3.48 -3.77 3.64
CA LYS A 319 -4.22 -4.97 4.06
C LYS A 319 -4.09 -5.27 5.55
N VAL A 320 -2.94 -4.95 6.15
CA VAL A 320 -2.73 -5.07 7.60
C VAL A 320 -3.52 -4.00 8.33
N LEU A 321 -3.48 -2.78 7.81
CA LEU A 321 -4.25 -1.66 8.32
C LEU A 321 -5.76 -1.96 8.28
N ASP A 322 -6.26 -2.50 7.16
CA ASP A 322 -7.67 -2.88 7.01
C ASP A 322 -8.08 -3.99 7.99
N ALA A 323 -7.22 -4.97 8.26
CA ALA A 323 -7.50 -6.03 9.23
C ALA A 323 -7.63 -5.47 10.66
N LEU A 324 -6.70 -4.62 11.08
CA LEU A 324 -6.76 -3.94 12.38
C LEU A 324 -8.02 -3.08 12.49
N ALA A 325 -8.30 -2.24 11.49
CA ALA A 325 -9.49 -1.39 11.46
C ALA A 325 -10.80 -2.20 11.57
N ASN A 326 -10.81 -3.42 11.09
CA ASN A 326 -11.96 -4.33 11.13
C ASN A 326 -11.94 -5.30 12.34
N GLY A 327 -11.05 -5.09 13.31
CA GLY A 327 -11.04 -5.78 14.59
C GLY A 327 -10.45 -7.20 14.55
N LEU A 328 -9.55 -7.49 13.60
CA LEU A 328 -8.73 -8.69 13.66
C LEU A 328 -7.51 -8.42 14.53
N LEU A 329 -7.10 -9.44 15.31
CA LEU A 329 -5.74 -9.44 15.84
C LEU A 329 -4.76 -9.57 14.68
N VAL A 330 -3.75 -8.72 14.62
CA VAL A 330 -2.66 -8.90 13.66
C VAL A 330 -1.43 -9.48 14.33
N ILE A 331 -0.92 -10.57 13.73
CA ILE A 331 0.37 -11.17 14.06
C ILE A 331 1.25 -10.95 12.84
N GLY A 332 2.24 -10.08 12.93
CA GLY A 332 3.02 -9.63 11.79
C GLY A 332 4.52 -9.57 12.04
N THR A 333 5.28 -9.59 10.96
CA THR A 333 6.71 -9.23 10.99
C THR A 333 6.88 -7.71 11.20
N PRO A 334 8.07 -7.21 11.57
CA PRO A 334 8.33 -5.77 11.64
C PRO A 334 7.95 -5.02 10.35
N PHE A 335 8.21 -5.60 9.18
CA PHE A 335 7.80 -5.01 7.90
C PHE A 335 6.29 -4.96 7.68
N ALA A 336 5.54 -5.88 8.30
CA ALA A 336 4.08 -5.88 8.20
C ALA A 336 3.46 -4.75 9.00
N LEU A 337 4.04 -4.43 10.16
CA LEU A 337 3.54 -3.46 11.13
C LEU A 337 4.14 -2.05 10.95
N GLU A 338 5.19 -1.93 10.12
CA GLU A 338 5.87 -0.66 9.87
C GLU A 338 4.89 0.43 9.41
N ASN A 339 5.01 1.62 9.98
CA ASN A 339 4.19 2.82 9.71
C ASN A 339 2.71 2.72 10.17
N ILE A 340 2.34 1.67 10.90
CA ILE A 340 1.01 1.51 11.51
C ILE A 340 1.13 1.84 13.00
N VAL A 341 0.13 2.55 13.53
CA VAL A 341 0.11 2.99 14.93
C VAL A 341 -0.33 1.86 15.85
N VAL A 342 0.50 0.85 15.98
CA VAL A 342 0.28 -0.28 16.89
C VAL A 342 1.53 -0.55 17.71
N GLU A 343 1.32 -1.15 18.88
CA GLU A 343 2.38 -1.47 19.83
C GLU A 343 2.37 -2.97 20.11
N ASN A 344 3.55 -3.59 20.01
CA ASN A 344 3.72 -5.03 20.26
C ASN A 344 3.25 -5.42 21.67
N ALA A 345 2.58 -6.54 21.79
CA ALA A 345 1.97 -7.09 23.00
C ALA A 345 0.89 -6.21 23.68
N VAL A 346 0.52 -5.07 23.06
CA VAL A 346 -0.54 -4.17 23.51
C VAL A 346 -1.71 -4.14 22.54
N SER A 347 -1.45 -3.91 21.25
CA SER A 347 -2.45 -3.73 20.20
C SER A 347 -2.20 -4.59 18.95
N CYS A 348 -1.09 -5.32 18.92
CA CYS A 348 -0.74 -6.33 17.92
C CYS A 348 0.30 -7.29 18.48
N VAL A 349 0.65 -8.29 17.69
CA VAL A 349 1.79 -9.17 17.97
C VAL A 349 2.82 -9.00 16.86
N GLU A 350 4.04 -8.59 17.23
CA GLU A 350 5.19 -8.60 16.36
C GLU A 350 6.05 -9.82 16.63
N TYR A 351 6.49 -10.51 15.56
CA TYR A 351 7.41 -11.64 15.68
C TYR A 351 8.61 -11.49 14.73
N HIS A 352 9.77 -11.94 15.20
CA HIS A 352 11.04 -11.87 14.45
C HIS A 352 11.50 -13.27 14.00
N SER A 353 11.07 -14.31 14.69
CA SER A 353 11.46 -15.70 14.42
C SER A 353 10.27 -16.65 14.36
N ASN A 354 10.52 -17.83 13.81
CA ASN A 354 9.53 -18.92 13.80
C ASN A 354 9.18 -19.43 15.18
N GLU A 355 10.15 -19.41 16.09
CA GLU A 355 9.98 -19.82 17.50
C GLU A 355 9.03 -18.88 18.22
N GLU A 356 9.16 -17.56 18.00
CA GLU A 356 8.26 -16.55 18.54
C GLU A 356 6.84 -16.72 17.97
N LEU A 357 6.71 -16.88 16.63
CA LEU A 357 5.41 -17.13 16.01
C LEU A 357 4.74 -18.38 16.58
N LEU A 358 5.50 -19.49 16.75
CA LEU A 358 4.98 -20.72 17.32
C LEU A 358 4.52 -20.54 18.76
N ALA A 359 5.33 -19.86 19.57
CA ALA A 359 4.98 -19.58 20.96
C ALA A 359 3.65 -18.82 21.06
N VAL A 360 3.46 -17.80 20.24
CA VAL A 360 2.20 -17.03 20.18
C VAL A 360 1.03 -17.92 19.75
N LEU A 361 1.17 -18.69 18.67
CA LEU A 361 0.09 -19.58 18.19
C LEU A 361 -0.29 -20.66 19.20
N ARG A 362 0.64 -21.07 20.07
CA ARG A 362 0.36 -22.01 21.17
C ARG A 362 -0.28 -21.35 22.39
N ASP A 363 0.02 -20.05 22.62
CA ASP A 363 -0.46 -19.29 23.79
C ASP A 363 -1.89 -18.77 23.60
N ILE A 364 -2.27 -18.40 22.38
CA ILE A 364 -3.58 -17.81 22.05
C ILE A 364 -4.76 -18.66 22.59
N PRO A 365 -4.82 -19.98 22.37
CA PRO A 365 -5.95 -20.79 22.85
C PRO A 365 -6.10 -20.81 24.38
N ASP A 366 -5.02 -20.61 25.10
CA ASP A 366 -4.99 -20.59 26.56
C ASP A 366 -5.30 -19.21 27.15
N LYS A 367 -5.20 -18.14 26.32
CA LYS A 367 -5.37 -16.72 26.72
C LYS A 367 -6.26 -15.94 25.74
N VAL A 368 -7.32 -16.55 25.26
CA VAL A 368 -8.21 -15.97 24.22
C VAL A 368 -8.63 -14.53 24.56
N GLU A 369 -9.10 -14.27 25.78
CA GLU A 369 -9.58 -12.95 26.21
C GLU A 369 -8.49 -11.85 26.12
N VAL A 370 -7.23 -12.20 26.42
CA VAL A 370 -6.10 -11.25 26.33
C VAL A 370 -5.89 -10.82 24.88
N TYR A 371 -5.92 -11.78 23.96
CA TYR A 371 -5.71 -11.49 22.53
C TYR A 371 -6.91 -10.81 21.88
N GLU A 372 -8.13 -11.09 22.33
CA GLU A 372 -9.34 -10.35 21.91
C GLU A 372 -9.27 -8.89 22.36
N GLN A 373 -8.84 -8.60 23.59
CA GLN A 373 -8.61 -7.25 24.08
C GLN A 373 -7.50 -6.53 23.30
N MET A 374 -6.44 -7.25 22.93
CA MET A 374 -5.37 -6.72 22.07
C MET A 374 -5.90 -6.31 20.70
N ALA A 375 -6.77 -7.14 20.09
CA ALA A 375 -7.42 -6.82 18.82
C ALA A 375 -8.31 -5.56 18.93
N GLU A 376 -9.03 -5.40 20.05
CA GLU A 376 -9.84 -4.20 20.30
C GLU A 376 -8.98 -2.93 20.38
N LYS A 377 -7.89 -2.99 21.17
CA LYS A 377 -6.94 -1.87 21.28
C LYS A 377 -6.30 -1.52 19.92
N GLY A 378 -6.00 -2.56 19.11
CA GLY A 378 -5.50 -2.35 17.74
C GLY A 378 -6.50 -1.57 16.88
N ARG A 379 -7.76 -1.96 16.91
CA ARG A 379 -8.84 -1.26 16.21
C ARG A 379 -9.01 0.18 16.67
N GLU A 380 -9.02 0.41 17.98
CA GLU A 380 -9.14 1.75 18.56
C GLU A 380 -7.99 2.67 18.13
N ALA A 381 -6.75 2.18 18.18
CA ALA A 381 -5.58 2.92 17.73
C ALA A 381 -5.70 3.35 16.26
N ILE A 382 -6.18 2.44 15.39
CA ILE A 382 -6.39 2.75 13.98
C ILE A 382 -7.47 3.82 13.77
N PHE A 383 -8.56 3.78 14.51
CA PHE A 383 -9.63 4.78 14.38
C PHE A 383 -9.16 6.17 14.77
N VAL A 384 -8.33 6.29 15.79
CA VAL A 384 -7.80 7.58 16.26
C VAL A 384 -6.81 8.15 15.24
N GLU A 385 -5.83 7.37 14.80
CA GLU A 385 -4.64 7.88 14.09
C GLU A 385 -4.70 7.70 12.57
N HIS A 386 -5.47 6.71 12.06
CA HIS A 386 -5.59 6.41 10.64
C HIS A 386 -6.99 6.76 10.07
N GLY A 387 -7.76 7.57 10.80
CA GLY A 387 -9.09 8.00 10.36
C GLY A 387 -9.04 8.77 9.04
N ARG A 388 -9.81 8.33 8.02
CA ARG A 388 -9.82 8.95 6.67
C ARG A 388 -10.03 10.44 6.69
N ARG A 389 -11.01 10.93 7.47
CA ARG A 389 -11.35 12.35 7.55
C ARG A 389 -10.20 13.17 8.13
N HIS A 390 -9.55 12.67 9.19
CA HIS A 390 -8.41 13.32 9.81
C HIS A 390 -7.22 13.43 8.84
N ILE A 391 -6.85 12.32 8.21
CA ILE A 391 -5.74 12.28 7.25
C ILE A 391 -6.04 13.14 6.02
N SER A 392 -7.28 13.10 5.50
CA SER A 392 -7.70 13.95 4.39
C SER A 392 -7.56 15.43 4.74
N GLN A 393 -7.99 15.84 5.95
CA GLN A 393 -7.83 17.22 6.42
C GLN A 393 -6.37 17.63 6.47
N GLN A 394 -5.48 16.81 7.07
CA GLN A 394 -4.04 17.08 7.14
C GLN A 394 -3.43 17.24 5.73
N LEU A 395 -3.80 16.36 4.78
CA LEU A 395 -3.34 16.48 3.40
C LEU A 395 -3.82 17.79 2.76
N MET A 396 -5.09 18.14 2.93
CA MET A 396 -5.66 19.35 2.32
C MET A 396 -5.07 20.63 2.93
N ASP A 397 -4.60 20.59 4.16
CA ASP A 397 -3.89 21.71 4.79
C ASP A 397 -2.51 21.97 4.17
N LEU A 398 -1.88 20.98 3.55
CA LEU A 398 -0.62 21.16 2.81
C LEU A 398 -0.77 22.07 1.58
N PHE A 399 -1.99 22.27 1.08
CA PHE A 399 -2.27 23.14 -0.09
C PHE A 399 -2.53 24.61 0.28
N LYS A 400 -2.70 24.91 1.56
CA LYS A 400 -2.81 26.28 2.07
C LYS A 400 -1.43 26.89 2.26
#